data_d3a7eda213192b590608ba97eef82f19
#
_entry.id   d3a7eda213192b590608ba97eef82f19
#
_cell.length_a   1.000
_cell.length_b   1.000
_cell.length_c   1.000
_cell.angle_alpha   90.00
_cell.angle_beta   90.00
_cell.angle_gamma   90.00
#
_symmetry.space_group_name_H-M   'P 1'
#
loop_
_entity.id
_entity.type
_entity.pdbx_description
1 polymer ?
#
loop_
_entity_poly.entity_id
_entity_poly.type
_entity_poly.pdbx_seq_one_letter_code
_entity_poly.pdbx_strand_id
1 'polypeptide(L)'
;MELTYATQFSVDKYANGCRLVTIANDRYLVVPEGITPPGDLDENIVLLQQPLDNIYLVATSAMDLFRALDSLDCVRLSGTDADGWYIPEAKQAIENGKMLYAGKYNAPDYERILSEGCNLAVESTMIYHTPEIKEQLERLGIPVLVERSSFEAHPLGRMEWIKLYGVL
;
A
#
# COMPACT_ATOMS: atom_id res chain seq x y z
N MET A 1 17.34 1.73 -5.81
CA MET A 1 16.61 1.67 -7.12
C MET A 1 16.82 2.99 -7.82
N GLU A 2 17.00 2.99 -9.15
CA GLU A 2 17.16 4.24 -9.90
C GLU A 2 15.78 4.81 -10.26
N LEU A 3 15.54 6.08 -9.92
CA LEU A 3 14.35 6.87 -10.24
C LEU A 3 14.76 8.04 -11.11
N THR A 4 13.96 8.34 -12.13
CA THR A 4 14.25 9.41 -13.09
C THR A 4 13.42 10.66 -12.82
N TYR A 5 12.18 10.48 -12.40
CA TYR A 5 11.18 11.55 -12.24
C TYR A 5 10.58 11.61 -10.83
N ALA A 6 10.44 10.46 -10.17
CA ALA A 6 9.86 10.39 -8.83
C ALA A 6 10.86 10.93 -7.79
N THR A 7 10.35 11.73 -6.87
CA THR A 7 11.13 12.40 -5.81
C THR A 7 10.55 12.17 -4.42
N GLN A 8 9.34 11.61 -4.32
CA GLN A 8 8.65 11.43 -3.05
C GLN A 8 8.98 10.09 -2.36
N PHE A 9 9.71 9.19 -3.04
CA PHE A 9 10.17 7.95 -2.43
C PHE A 9 11.57 7.56 -2.90
N SER A 10 12.22 6.69 -2.14
CA SER A 10 13.45 5.99 -2.55
C SER A 10 13.40 4.53 -2.16
N VAL A 11 14.20 3.69 -2.80
CA VAL A 11 14.33 2.27 -2.48
C VAL A 11 15.79 1.86 -2.47
N ASP A 12 16.28 1.46 -1.30
CA ASP A 12 17.61 0.90 -1.11
C ASP A 12 17.53 -0.63 -1.09
N LYS A 13 18.48 -1.28 -1.77
CA LYS A 13 18.52 -2.74 -1.90
C LYS A 13 19.63 -3.31 -1.03
N TYR A 14 19.32 -4.38 -0.31
CA TYR A 14 20.28 -5.12 0.52
C TYR A 14 20.61 -6.47 -0.09
N ALA A 15 21.79 -7.01 0.25
CA ALA A 15 22.30 -8.27 -0.33
C ALA A 15 21.41 -9.49 -0.03
N ASN A 16 20.65 -9.48 1.08
CA ASN A 16 19.72 -10.54 1.47
C ASN A 16 18.35 -10.46 0.75
N GLY A 17 18.21 -9.56 -0.23
CA GLY A 17 16.96 -9.34 -0.96
C GLY A 17 16.01 -8.34 -0.31
N CYS A 18 16.22 -7.96 0.95
CA CYS A 18 15.43 -6.92 1.61
C CYS A 18 15.53 -5.59 0.87
N ARG A 19 14.49 -4.78 0.97
CA ARG A 19 14.45 -3.44 0.38
C ARG A 19 13.92 -2.45 1.40
N LEU A 20 14.68 -1.37 1.63
CA LEU A 20 14.23 -0.26 2.45
C LEU A 20 13.58 0.77 1.56
N VAL A 21 12.28 0.96 1.72
CA VAL A 21 11.50 1.99 1.07
C VAL A 21 11.41 3.17 2.02
N THR A 22 11.72 4.36 1.53
CA THR A 22 11.54 5.61 2.28
C THR A 22 10.54 6.49 1.53
N ILE A 23 9.48 6.93 2.20
CA ILE A 23 8.45 7.83 1.66
C ILE A 23 8.35 9.01 2.64
N ALA A 24 8.80 10.19 2.22
CA ALA A 24 8.96 11.34 3.11
C ALA A 24 9.79 10.97 4.37
N ASN A 25 9.16 10.91 5.56
CA ASN A 25 9.83 10.53 6.80
C ASN A 25 9.55 9.07 7.22
N ASP A 26 8.63 8.39 6.54
CA ASP A 26 8.27 7.02 6.85
C ASP A 26 9.22 6.03 6.18
N ARG A 27 9.61 4.98 6.91
CA ARG A 27 10.55 3.96 6.45
C ARG A 27 9.92 2.58 6.56
N TYR A 28 9.99 1.82 5.48
CA TYR A 28 9.40 0.48 5.38
C TYR A 28 10.45 -0.51 4.93
N LEU A 29 10.67 -1.57 5.72
CA LEU A 29 11.55 -2.67 5.31
C LEU A 29 10.70 -3.78 4.69
N VAL A 30 10.78 -3.92 3.37
CA VAL A 30 10.19 -5.04 2.65
C VAL A 30 11.13 -6.23 2.77
N VAL A 31 10.64 -7.31 3.38
CA VAL A 31 11.37 -8.56 3.59
C VAL A 31 10.77 -9.63 2.69
N PRO A 32 11.57 -10.25 1.81
CA PRO A 32 11.09 -11.31 0.93
C PRO A 32 10.53 -12.51 1.71
N GLU A 33 9.61 -13.23 1.08
CA GLU A 33 9.08 -14.48 1.62
C GLU A 33 10.22 -15.46 1.95
N GLY A 34 10.12 -16.11 3.11
CA GLY A 34 11.11 -17.08 3.60
C GLY A 34 12.39 -16.45 4.18
N ILE A 35 12.54 -15.15 4.15
CA ILE A 35 13.66 -14.44 4.79
C ILE A 35 13.24 -13.97 6.18
N THR A 36 14.09 -14.24 7.17
CA THR A 36 13.88 -13.73 8.53
C THR A 36 14.26 -12.25 8.62
N PRO A 37 13.38 -11.39 9.16
CA PRO A 37 13.72 -9.99 9.38
C PRO A 37 14.95 -9.83 10.30
N PRO A 38 15.72 -8.73 10.16
CA PRO A 38 16.76 -8.38 11.13
C PRO A 38 16.19 -8.22 12.54
N GLY A 39 16.89 -8.76 13.54
CA GLY A 39 16.44 -8.73 14.95
C GLY A 39 16.63 -7.37 15.64
N ASP A 40 17.41 -6.48 15.03
CA ASP A 40 17.80 -5.15 15.55
C ASP A 40 17.26 -4.01 14.67
N LEU A 41 15.99 -4.13 14.24
CA LEU A 41 15.35 -3.10 13.45
C LEU A 41 15.15 -1.84 14.29
N ASP A 42 15.45 -0.69 13.69
CA ASP A 42 15.11 0.63 14.25
C ASP A 42 13.59 0.72 14.46
N GLU A 43 13.15 1.19 15.62
CA GLU A 43 11.73 1.33 15.99
C GLU A 43 10.92 2.19 15.01
N ASN A 44 11.61 3.05 14.24
CA ASN A 44 10.98 3.89 13.21
C ASN A 44 10.83 3.18 11.84
N ILE A 45 11.19 1.91 11.73
CA ILE A 45 11.04 1.14 10.50
C ILE A 45 9.84 0.20 10.63
N VAL A 46 8.88 0.39 9.75
CA VAL A 46 7.72 -0.50 9.62
C VAL A 46 8.13 -1.74 8.82
N LEU A 47 7.90 -2.92 9.41
CA LEU A 47 8.19 -4.18 8.74
C LEU A 47 7.06 -4.55 7.77
N LEU A 48 7.41 -4.85 6.53
CA LEU A 48 6.52 -5.39 5.50
C LEU A 48 7.03 -6.76 5.07
N GLN A 49 6.46 -7.82 5.65
CA GLN A 49 6.81 -9.20 5.33
C GLN A 49 6.01 -9.68 4.13
N GLN A 50 6.67 -10.10 3.04
CA GLN A 50 6.00 -10.72 1.90
C GLN A 50 5.55 -12.16 2.23
N PRO A 51 4.45 -12.66 1.60
CA PRO A 51 3.68 -12.01 0.55
C PRO A 51 2.75 -10.91 1.08
N LEU A 52 2.56 -9.84 0.32
CA LEU A 52 1.58 -8.78 0.57
C LEU A 52 0.44 -8.93 -0.44
N ASP A 53 -0.50 -9.81 -0.15
CA ASP A 53 -1.53 -10.30 -1.06
C ASP A 53 -2.97 -10.07 -0.56
N ASN A 54 -3.12 -9.44 0.61
CA ASN A 54 -4.41 -9.02 1.17
C ASN A 54 -4.39 -7.53 1.49
N ILE A 55 -4.17 -6.71 0.46
CA ILE A 55 -4.02 -5.26 0.60
C ILE A 55 -5.38 -4.59 0.75
N TYR A 56 -5.50 -3.68 1.74
CA TYR A 56 -6.56 -2.68 1.83
C TYR A 56 -6.10 -1.41 1.12
N LEU A 57 -6.64 -1.16 -0.09
CA LEU A 57 -6.27 -0.03 -0.93
C LEU A 57 -7.29 1.10 -0.81
N VAL A 58 -6.87 2.20 -0.19
CA VAL A 58 -7.66 3.44 -0.02
C VAL A 58 -7.17 4.53 -0.97
N ALA A 59 -5.87 4.57 -1.25
CA ALA A 59 -5.26 5.49 -2.20
C ALA A 59 -5.70 5.17 -3.64
N THR A 60 -6.72 5.84 -4.14
CA THR A 60 -7.29 5.58 -5.48
C THR A 60 -6.29 5.75 -6.61
N SER A 61 -5.27 6.61 -6.44
CA SER A 61 -4.16 6.81 -7.39
C SER A 61 -3.34 5.54 -7.66
N ALA A 62 -3.30 4.61 -6.71
CA ALA A 62 -2.50 3.39 -6.82
C ALA A 62 -3.20 2.26 -7.59
N MET A 63 -4.53 2.25 -7.66
CA MET A 63 -5.29 1.14 -8.25
C MET A 63 -4.87 0.83 -9.69
N ASP A 64 -4.67 1.86 -10.52
CA ASP A 64 -4.26 1.66 -11.91
C ASP A 64 -2.82 1.15 -12.03
N LEU A 65 -1.97 1.44 -11.05
CA LEU A 65 -0.61 0.94 -11.00
C LEU A 65 -0.59 -0.55 -10.63
N PHE A 66 -1.43 -1.01 -9.70
CA PHE A 66 -1.63 -2.44 -9.44
C PHE A 66 -2.19 -3.17 -10.65
N ARG A 67 -3.16 -2.57 -11.37
CA ARG A 67 -3.68 -3.10 -12.62
C ARG A 67 -2.58 -3.23 -13.69
N ALA A 68 -1.76 -2.19 -13.85
CA ALA A 68 -0.67 -2.19 -14.83
C ALA A 68 0.45 -3.19 -14.53
N LEU A 69 0.59 -3.60 -13.27
CA LEU A 69 1.51 -4.66 -12.82
C LEU A 69 0.90 -6.07 -12.94
N ASP A 70 -0.36 -6.19 -13.41
CA ASP A 70 -1.11 -7.44 -13.37
C ASP A 70 -1.22 -8.05 -11.95
N SER A 71 -1.32 -7.15 -10.94
CA SER A 71 -1.30 -7.50 -9.51
C SER A 71 -2.57 -7.05 -8.79
N LEU A 72 -3.68 -6.87 -9.51
CA LEU A 72 -4.97 -6.49 -8.91
C LEU A 72 -5.47 -7.54 -7.90
N ASP A 73 -5.10 -8.79 -8.08
CA ASP A 73 -5.48 -9.88 -7.17
C ASP A 73 -4.84 -9.74 -5.76
N CYS A 74 -3.78 -8.93 -5.61
CA CYS A 74 -3.21 -8.58 -4.30
C CYS A 74 -4.09 -7.59 -3.52
N VAL A 75 -4.98 -6.86 -4.22
CA VAL A 75 -5.90 -5.90 -3.59
C VAL A 75 -7.18 -6.63 -3.19
N ARG A 76 -7.23 -7.09 -1.94
CA ARG A 76 -8.41 -7.79 -1.41
C ARG A 76 -9.51 -6.83 -0.98
N LEU A 77 -9.13 -5.64 -0.51
CA LEU A 77 -10.05 -4.67 0.09
C LEU A 77 -9.88 -3.30 -0.56
N SER A 78 -10.99 -2.63 -0.82
CA SER A 78 -11.03 -1.30 -1.43
C SER A 78 -11.66 -0.27 -0.50
N GLY A 79 -11.07 0.92 -0.42
CA GLY A 79 -11.64 2.09 0.24
C GLY A 79 -12.73 2.81 -0.58
N THR A 80 -12.97 2.35 -1.81
CA THR A 80 -13.97 2.88 -2.74
C THR A 80 -14.86 1.74 -3.21
N ASP A 81 -16.17 1.96 -3.24
CA ASP A 81 -17.14 0.97 -3.73
C ASP A 81 -17.14 0.84 -5.26
N ALA A 82 -17.89 -0.12 -5.80
CA ALA A 82 -17.92 -0.41 -7.23
C ALA A 82 -18.35 0.80 -8.07
N ASP A 83 -19.32 1.59 -7.59
CA ASP A 83 -19.84 2.74 -8.34
C ASP A 83 -18.87 3.93 -8.36
N GLY A 84 -17.94 3.97 -7.42
CA GLY A 84 -16.88 4.99 -7.37
C GLY A 84 -15.68 4.71 -8.28
N TRP A 85 -15.58 3.51 -8.90
CA TRP A 85 -14.46 3.15 -9.75
C TRP A 85 -14.75 3.39 -11.24
N TYR A 86 -13.83 4.12 -11.90
CA TYR A 86 -13.79 4.27 -13.36
C TYR A 86 -12.89 3.23 -14.04
N ILE A 87 -12.09 2.46 -13.27
CA ILE A 87 -11.26 1.36 -13.75
C ILE A 87 -12.15 0.12 -13.86
N PRO A 88 -12.44 -0.39 -15.08
CA PRO A 88 -13.42 -1.47 -15.27
C PRO A 88 -13.06 -2.74 -14.51
N GLU A 89 -11.77 -3.09 -14.48
CA GLU A 89 -11.26 -4.30 -13.81
C GLU A 89 -11.46 -4.23 -12.29
N ALA A 90 -11.23 -3.06 -11.68
CA ALA A 90 -11.48 -2.85 -10.25
C ALA A 90 -12.97 -2.92 -9.92
N LYS A 91 -13.81 -2.28 -10.73
CA LYS A 91 -15.27 -2.35 -10.59
C LYS A 91 -15.75 -3.80 -10.68
N GLN A 92 -15.33 -4.53 -11.69
CA GLN A 92 -15.69 -5.93 -11.90
C GLN A 92 -15.19 -6.83 -10.76
N ALA A 93 -13.98 -6.56 -10.21
CA ALA A 93 -13.45 -7.32 -9.08
C ALA A 93 -14.33 -7.17 -7.83
N ILE A 94 -14.89 -5.98 -7.60
CA ILE A 94 -15.83 -5.76 -6.48
C ILE A 94 -17.20 -6.42 -6.77
N GLU A 95 -17.74 -6.26 -7.97
CA GLU A 95 -19.04 -6.82 -8.36
C GLU A 95 -19.08 -8.35 -8.28
N ASN A 96 -17.96 -9.02 -8.55
CA ASN A 96 -17.85 -10.48 -8.48
C ASN A 96 -17.29 -11.01 -7.16
N GLY A 97 -17.04 -10.14 -6.15
CA GLY A 97 -16.59 -10.51 -4.81
C GLY A 97 -15.12 -10.88 -4.68
N LYS A 98 -14.30 -10.70 -5.71
CA LYS A 98 -12.84 -10.87 -5.63
C LYS A 98 -12.19 -9.78 -4.79
N MET A 99 -12.70 -8.56 -4.89
CA MET A 99 -12.34 -7.42 -4.06
C MET A 99 -13.57 -6.98 -3.26
N LEU A 100 -13.40 -6.57 -2.01
CA LEU A 100 -14.51 -6.17 -1.15
C LEU A 100 -14.38 -4.69 -0.76
N TYR A 101 -15.48 -3.97 -0.72
CA TYR A 101 -15.49 -2.63 -0.14
C TYR A 101 -15.37 -2.74 1.39
N ALA A 102 -14.39 -2.07 1.98
CA ALA A 102 -14.09 -2.11 3.41
C ALA A 102 -14.09 -0.72 4.08
N GLY A 103 -14.90 0.19 3.56
CA GLY A 103 -15.03 1.55 4.12
C GLY A 103 -13.98 2.53 3.57
N LYS A 104 -14.18 3.81 3.88
CA LYS A 104 -13.31 4.93 3.44
C LYS A 104 -12.20 5.18 4.47
N TYR A 105 -11.19 6.01 4.10
CA TYR A 105 -10.07 6.40 4.96
C TYR A 105 -10.48 6.88 6.38
N ASN A 106 -11.66 7.50 6.52
CA ASN A 106 -12.16 8.05 7.78
C ASN A 106 -13.24 7.18 8.46
N ALA A 107 -13.60 6.05 7.87
CA ALA A 107 -14.60 5.13 8.39
C ALA A 107 -14.34 3.71 7.85
N PRO A 108 -13.19 3.09 8.16
CA PRO A 108 -12.88 1.73 7.71
C PRO A 108 -13.73 0.70 8.47
N ASP A 109 -14.06 -0.39 7.79
CA ASP A 109 -14.70 -1.56 8.36
C ASP A 109 -13.62 -2.48 8.97
N TYR A 110 -13.22 -2.21 10.21
CA TYR A 110 -12.16 -2.96 10.90
C TYR A 110 -12.47 -4.45 11.02
N GLU A 111 -13.73 -4.83 11.20
CA GLU A 111 -14.13 -6.23 11.31
C GLU A 111 -13.84 -6.96 9.99
N ARG A 112 -14.23 -6.38 8.88
CA ARG A 112 -13.96 -6.91 7.55
C ARG A 112 -12.46 -6.93 7.24
N ILE A 113 -11.75 -5.86 7.54
CA ILE A 113 -10.31 -5.74 7.31
C ILE A 113 -9.56 -6.87 8.05
N LEU A 114 -9.93 -7.15 9.30
CA LEU A 114 -9.33 -8.23 10.08
C LEU A 114 -9.77 -9.61 9.60
N SER A 115 -11.05 -9.81 9.31
CA SER A 115 -11.58 -11.12 8.89
C SER A 115 -11.03 -11.58 7.54
N GLU A 116 -10.69 -10.63 6.64
CA GLU A 116 -10.06 -10.93 5.35
C GLU A 116 -8.53 -11.06 5.45
N GLY A 117 -7.95 -10.94 6.64
CA GLY A 117 -6.51 -11.12 6.87
C GLY A 117 -5.66 -10.02 6.23
N CYS A 118 -6.14 -8.77 6.24
CA CYS A 118 -5.40 -7.64 5.67
C CYS A 118 -3.97 -7.56 6.25
N ASN A 119 -2.98 -7.47 5.37
CA ASN A 119 -1.56 -7.45 5.74
C ASN A 119 -0.83 -6.18 5.31
N LEU A 120 -1.52 -5.25 4.64
CA LEU A 120 -1.03 -3.91 4.32
C LEU A 120 -2.22 -2.99 4.02
N ALA A 121 -2.25 -1.82 4.65
CA ALA A 121 -3.13 -0.72 4.24
C ALA A 121 -2.33 0.29 3.41
N VAL A 122 -2.80 0.61 2.20
CA VAL A 122 -2.24 1.65 1.34
C VAL A 122 -3.17 2.85 1.38
N GLU A 123 -2.83 3.81 2.21
CA GLU A 123 -3.61 5.01 2.47
C GLU A 123 -3.14 6.21 1.65
N SER A 124 -4.02 7.15 1.42
CA SER A 124 -3.64 8.48 0.89
C SER A 124 -3.27 9.42 2.03
N THR A 125 -2.68 10.58 1.70
CA THR A 125 -2.37 11.62 2.71
C THR A 125 -3.60 12.17 3.43
N MET A 126 -4.82 11.86 2.99
CA MET A 126 -6.06 12.18 3.69
C MET A 126 -6.11 11.54 5.08
N ILE A 127 -5.41 10.42 5.30
CA ILE A 127 -5.31 9.74 6.61
C ILE A 127 -4.73 10.64 7.70
N TYR A 128 -3.93 11.66 7.33
CA TYR A 128 -3.38 12.63 8.30
C TYR A 128 -4.44 13.55 8.92
N HIS A 129 -5.63 13.63 8.33
CA HIS A 129 -6.78 14.35 8.94
C HIS A 129 -7.52 13.51 9.98
N THR A 130 -7.23 12.21 10.05
CA THR A 130 -7.82 11.25 10.97
C THR A 130 -6.72 10.32 11.52
N PRO A 131 -5.72 10.87 12.24
CA PRO A 131 -4.55 10.10 12.69
C PRO A 131 -4.93 8.91 13.58
N GLU A 132 -6.04 9.01 14.31
CA GLU A 132 -6.58 7.93 15.13
C GLU A 132 -6.94 6.67 14.32
N ILE A 133 -7.29 6.82 13.06
CA ILE A 133 -7.59 5.68 12.17
C ILE A 133 -6.28 4.95 11.82
N LYS A 134 -5.23 5.69 11.45
CA LYS A 134 -3.91 5.12 11.19
C LYS A 134 -3.39 4.37 12.42
N GLU A 135 -3.42 5.02 13.58
CA GLU A 135 -3.00 4.41 14.84
C GLU A 135 -3.83 3.14 15.18
N GLN A 136 -5.11 3.13 14.87
CA GLN A 136 -5.96 1.98 15.12
C GLN A 136 -5.61 0.81 14.20
N LEU A 137 -5.36 1.03 12.90
CA LEU A 137 -4.88 0.00 11.97
C LEU A 137 -3.56 -0.59 12.46
N GLU A 138 -2.61 0.26 12.84
CA GLU A 138 -1.30 -0.16 13.35
C GLU A 138 -1.40 -0.95 14.66
N ARG A 139 -2.28 -0.55 15.60
CA ARG A 139 -2.58 -1.32 16.83
C ARG A 139 -3.18 -2.69 16.55
N LEU A 140 -3.91 -2.84 15.46
CA LEU A 140 -4.45 -4.12 14.99
C LEU A 140 -3.41 -4.97 14.23
N GLY A 141 -2.16 -4.50 14.16
CA GLY A 141 -1.05 -5.20 13.50
C GLY A 141 -1.02 -5.04 11.98
N ILE A 142 -1.78 -4.09 11.44
CA ILE A 142 -1.83 -3.79 10.00
C ILE A 142 -0.89 -2.63 9.71
N PRO A 143 0.22 -2.85 9.00
CA PRO A 143 1.11 -1.76 8.60
C PRO A 143 0.40 -0.80 7.65
N VAL A 144 0.67 0.49 7.79
CA VAL A 144 0.06 1.54 6.98
C VAL A 144 1.12 2.23 6.14
N LEU A 145 1.03 2.10 4.82
CA LEU A 145 1.84 2.82 3.86
C LEU A 145 1.05 4.02 3.36
N VAL A 146 1.61 5.23 3.52
CA VAL A 146 0.96 6.46 3.07
C VAL A 146 1.50 6.85 1.70
N GLU A 147 0.66 6.72 0.69
CA GLU A 147 0.93 6.99 -0.71
C GLU A 147 1.02 8.51 -0.96
N ARG A 148 2.02 8.94 -1.73
CA ARG A 148 2.29 10.36 -2.01
C ARG A 148 2.51 10.68 -3.48
N SER A 149 2.11 9.82 -4.41
CA SER A 149 2.31 10.06 -5.85
C SER A 149 1.70 11.38 -6.33
N SER A 150 0.61 11.82 -5.70
CA SER A 150 -0.05 13.09 -6.00
C SER A 150 0.82 14.33 -5.70
N PHE A 151 1.87 14.17 -4.89
CA PHE A 151 2.84 15.24 -4.58
C PHE A 151 4.04 15.28 -5.53
N GLU A 152 4.13 14.34 -6.48
CA GLU A 152 5.16 14.40 -7.51
C GLU A 152 4.96 15.62 -8.41
N ALA A 153 6.04 16.39 -8.57
CA ALA A 153 6.02 17.60 -9.38
C ALA A 153 5.87 17.30 -10.91
N HIS A 154 6.39 16.13 -11.33
CA HIS A 154 6.37 15.70 -12.71
C HIS A 154 5.32 14.58 -12.92
N PRO A 155 4.48 14.64 -13.98
CA PRO A 155 3.48 13.59 -14.24
C PRO A 155 4.08 12.18 -14.35
N LEU A 156 5.25 12.04 -15.00
CA LEU A 156 5.95 10.76 -15.09
C LEU A 156 6.48 10.29 -13.73
N GLY A 157 6.71 11.18 -12.77
CA GLY A 157 7.02 10.81 -11.39
C GLY A 157 5.90 10.01 -10.74
N ARG A 158 4.64 10.43 -10.96
CA ARG A 158 3.46 9.68 -10.49
C ARG A 158 3.39 8.27 -11.08
N MET A 159 3.68 8.13 -12.37
CA MET A 159 3.72 6.83 -13.04
C MET A 159 4.88 5.97 -12.54
N GLU A 160 5.98 6.59 -12.16
CA GLU A 160 7.17 5.89 -11.67
C GLU A 160 6.96 5.20 -10.31
N TRP A 161 5.89 5.54 -9.58
CA TRP A 161 5.44 4.83 -8.38
C TRP A 161 5.09 3.36 -8.63
N ILE A 162 4.87 2.98 -9.89
CA ILE A 162 4.74 1.58 -10.27
C ILE A 162 5.96 0.74 -9.84
N LYS A 163 7.15 1.35 -9.82
CA LYS A 163 8.38 0.70 -9.35
C LYS A 163 8.34 0.37 -7.86
N LEU A 164 7.66 1.21 -7.06
CA LEU A 164 7.46 0.98 -5.63
C LEU A 164 6.51 -0.20 -5.43
N TYR A 165 5.35 -0.19 -6.10
CA TYR A 165 4.39 -1.29 -5.98
C TYR A 165 4.93 -2.62 -6.51
N GLY A 166 5.81 -2.60 -7.51
CA GLY A 166 6.54 -3.79 -7.97
C GLY A 166 7.63 -4.30 -7.00
N VAL A 167 7.84 -3.60 -5.87
CA VAL A 167 8.75 -4.01 -4.79
C VAL A 167 7.98 -4.70 -3.66
N LEU A 168 6.71 -4.32 -3.46
CA LEU A 168 5.84 -4.87 -2.42
C LEU A 168 5.39 -6.30 -2.76
#